data_fdf777c4b46508036d195ede7d044aa9
#
_entry.id   fdf777c4b46508036d195ede7d044aa9
#
_cell.length_a   1.000
_cell.length_b   1.000
_cell.length_c   1.000
_cell.angle_alpha   90.00
_cell.angle_beta   90.00
_cell.angle_gamma   90.00
#
_symmetry.space_group_name_H-M   'P 1'
#
loop_
_entity.id
_entity.type
_entity.pdbx_description
1 polymer ?
#
loop_
_entity_poly.entity_id
_entity_poly.type
_entity_poly.pdbx_seq_one_letter_code
_entity_poly.pdbx_strand_id
1 'polypeptide(L)' 'TLGEVLLSSLSSGVITQDEVDWVTSHQHCFSREEVASALRLGRLIDTGNVNLGCRLPASLN' A
#
# COMPACT_ATOMS: atom_id res chain seq x y z
N THR A 1 -1.29 8.24 6.08
CA THR A 1 -1.93 8.70 4.85
C THR A 1 -1.69 7.73 3.70
N LEU A 2 -2.48 7.85 2.65
CA LEU A 2 -2.33 7.00 1.47
C LEU A 2 -0.95 7.17 0.82
N GLY A 3 -0.45 8.39 0.79
CA GLY A 3 0.89 8.65 0.24
C GLY A 3 1.97 7.91 1.00
N GLU A 4 1.85 7.84 2.32
CA GLU A 4 2.80 7.10 3.16
C GLU A 4 2.70 5.59 2.91
N VAL A 5 1.49 5.07 2.78
CA VAL A 5 1.26 3.66 2.46
C VAL A 5 1.90 3.31 1.11
N LEU A 6 1.65 4.12 0.10
CA LEU A 6 2.20 3.90 -1.23
C LEU A 6 3.73 3.96 -1.21
N LEU A 7 4.30 4.96 -0.55
CA LEU A 7 5.74 5.13 -0.47
C LEU A 7 6.41 3.95 0.26
N SER A 8 5.84 3.54 1.39
CA SER A 8 6.35 2.40 2.16
C SER A 8 6.27 1.11 1.36
N SER A 9 5.18 0.92 0.63
CA SER A 9 4.99 -0.28 -0.20
C SER A 9 5.99 -0.31 -1.35
N LEU A 10 6.24 0.81 -2.00
CA LEU A 10 7.21 0.89 -3.08
C LEU A 10 8.63 0.67 -2.57
N SER A 11 8.96 1.24 -1.41
CA SER A 11 10.30 1.14 -0.83
C SER A 11 10.64 -0.28 -0.39
N SER A 12 9.68 -1.00 0.18
CA SER A 12 9.90 -2.34 0.72
C SER A 12 9.49 -3.45 -0.26
N GLY A 13 8.67 -3.13 -1.26
CA GLY A 13 8.09 -4.13 -2.14
C GLY A 13 6.98 -4.95 -1.49
N VAL A 14 6.51 -4.53 -0.32
CA VAL A 14 5.51 -5.25 0.48
C VAL A 14 4.45 -4.29 0.99
N ILE A 15 3.19 -4.71 0.92
CA ILE A 15 2.08 -4.04 1.58
C ILE A 15 1.49 -5.02 2.60
N THR A 16 1.14 -4.52 3.79
CA THR A 16 0.56 -5.36 4.82
C THR A 16 -0.95 -5.44 4.68
N GLN A 17 -1.55 -6.48 5.26
CA GLN A 17 -3.01 -6.62 5.27
C GLN A 17 -3.68 -5.42 5.96
N ASP A 18 -3.09 -4.92 7.06
CA ASP A 18 -3.60 -3.76 7.77
C ASP A 18 -3.64 -2.53 6.86
N GLU A 19 -2.62 -2.36 6.03
CA GLU A 19 -2.57 -1.24 5.09
C GLU A 19 -3.61 -1.39 3.99
N VAL A 20 -3.81 -2.59 3.47
CA VAL A 20 -4.86 -2.87 2.48
C VAL A 20 -6.24 -2.57 3.08
N ASP A 21 -6.47 -3.02 4.30
CA ASP A 21 -7.73 -2.78 5.00
C ASP A 21 -7.97 -1.30 5.22
N TRP A 22 -6.92 -0.57 5.60
CA TRP A 22 -7.01 0.87 5.79
C TRP A 22 -7.40 1.58 4.48
N VAL A 23 -6.72 1.26 3.39
CA VAL A 23 -7.01 1.86 2.08
C VAL A 23 -8.44 1.55 1.65
N THR A 24 -8.86 0.31 1.81
CA THR A 24 -10.22 -0.11 1.43
C THR A 24 -11.27 0.61 2.28
N SER A 25 -11.01 0.75 3.57
CA SER A 25 -11.95 1.39 4.50
C SER A 25 -12.09 2.90 4.25
N HIS A 26 -11.05 3.54 3.75
CA HIS A 26 -11.01 4.99 3.59
C HIS A 26 -11.22 5.46 2.15
N GLN A 27 -11.43 4.54 1.21
CA GLN A 27 -11.50 4.89 -0.22
C GLN A 27 -12.60 5.90 -0.55
N HIS A 28 -13.68 5.90 0.21
CA HIS A 28 -14.80 6.84 0.00
C HIS A 28 -14.45 8.27 0.40
N CYS A 29 -13.37 8.45 1.15
CA CYS A 29 -12.89 9.77 1.58
C CYS A 29 -11.72 10.28 0.74
N PHE A 30 -11.29 9.51 -0.25
CA PHE A 30 -10.13 9.87 -1.05
C PHE A 30 -10.47 10.99 -2.04
N SER A 31 -9.52 11.93 -2.20
CA SER A 31 -9.56 12.91 -3.26
C SER A 31 -9.32 12.21 -4.61
N ARG A 32 -9.49 12.96 -5.70
CA ARG A 32 -9.25 12.42 -7.04
C ARG A 32 -7.81 11.92 -7.20
N GLU A 33 -6.85 12.65 -6.65
CA GLU A 33 -5.44 12.26 -6.70
C GLU A 33 -5.18 11.02 -5.85
N GLU A 34 -5.84 10.91 -4.71
CA GLU A 34 -5.72 9.74 -3.85
C GLU A 34 -6.34 8.51 -4.50
N VAL A 35 -7.46 8.66 -5.19
CA VAL A 35 -8.05 7.56 -5.96
C VAL A 35 -7.08 7.07 -7.03
N ALA A 36 -6.42 7.97 -7.74
CA ALA A 36 -5.43 7.61 -8.75
C ALA A 36 -4.25 6.85 -8.12
N SER A 37 -3.79 7.29 -6.94
CA SER A 37 -2.73 6.61 -6.20
C SER A 37 -3.15 5.22 -5.75
N ALA A 38 -4.39 5.07 -5.29
CA ALA A 38 -4.93 3.78 -4.86
C ALA A 38 -5.01 2.80 -6.03
N LEU A 39 -5.44 3.27 -7.20
CA LEU A 39 -5.49 2.45 -8.41
C LEU A 39 -4.09 2.02 -8.84
N ARG A 40 -3.12 2.90 -8.74
CA ARG A 40 -1.72 2.59 -9.04
C ARG A 40 -1.20 1.52 -8.09
N LEU A 41 -1.51 1.64 -6.80
CA LEU A 41 -1.12 0.64 -5.81
C LEU A 41 -1.73 -0.72 -6.12
N GLY A 42 -3.01 -0.76 -6.48
CA GLY A 42 -3.68 -2.00 -6.88
C GLY A 42 -2.99 -2.65 -8.07
N ARG A 43 -2.59 -1.85 -9.05
CA ARG A 43 -1.89 -2.35 -10.23
C ARG A 43 -0.50 -2.90 -9.87
N LEU A 44 0.21 -2.26 -8.95
CA LEU A 44 1.51 -2.75 -8.47
C LEU A 44 1.37 -4.11 -7.79
N ILE A 45 0.29 -4.31 -7.05
CA ILE A 45 0.00 -5.59 -6.41
C ILE A 45 -0.31 -6.65 -7.48
N ASP A 46 -1.15 -6.32 -8.45
CA ASP A 46 -1.55 -7.25 -9.51
C ASP A 46 -0.37 -7.71 -10.37
N THR A 47 0.59 -6.82 -10.61
CA THR A 47 1.76 -7.14 -11.43
C THR A 47 2.89 -7.79 -10.64
N GLY A 48 2.74 -7.90 -9.32
CA GLY A 48 3.76 -8.51 -8.46
C GLY A 48 4.90 -7.58 -8.08
N ASN A 49 4.82 -6.29 -8.42
CA ASN A 49 5.84 -5.32 -8.01
C ASN A 49 5.76 -5.00 -6.53
N VAL A 50 4.57 -5.13 -5.94
CA VAL A 50 4.34 -5.04 -4.51
C VAL A 50 3.59 -6.29 -4.10
N ASN A 51 4.07 -6.99 -3.08
CA ASN A 51 3.46 -8.23 -2.61
C ASN A 51 2.78 -8.03 -1.28
N LEU A 52 1.68 -8.72 -1.07
CA LEU A 52 1.02 -8.76 0.23
C LEU A 52 1.84 -9.62 1.17
N GLY A 53 2.15 -9.11 2.35
CA GLY A 53 2.95 -9.86 3.32
C GLY A 53 3.13 -9.11 4.62
N CYS A 54 4.15 -9.52 5.37
CA CYS A 54 4.53 -8.88 6.61
C CYS A 54 5.78 -8.05 6.40
N ARG A 55 5.76 -6.83 6.93
CA ARG A 55 6.92 -5.94 6.90
C ARG A 55 7.61 -6.06 8.24
N LEU A 56 8.74 -6.75 8.26
CA LEU A 56 9.47 -7.01 9.50
C LEU A 56 10.51 -5.92 9.74
N PRO A 57 10.67 -5.49 11.02
CA PRO A 57 11.75 -4.58 11.37
C PRO A 57 13.10 -5.23 11.13
N ALA A 58 14.07 -4.44 10.63
CA ALA A 58 15.41 -4.94 10.37
C ALA A 58 16.10 -5.47 11.63
N SER A 59 15.68 -4.97 12.79
CA SER A 59 16.24 -5.35 14.07
C SER A 59 15.87 -6.77 14.52
N LEU A 60 15.03 -7.47 13.79
CA LEU A 60 14.61 -8.82 14.13
C LEU A 60 15.60 -9.91 13.67
N ASN A 61 16.64 -9.53 13.05
CA ASN A 61 17.65 -10.49 12.59
C ASN A 61 18.60 -10.91 13.67
#